data_590a1af15409587a3fdfd415451b02f6
#
_entry.id   590a1af15409587a3fdfd415451b02f6
#
_cell.length_a   1.000
_cell.length_b   1.000
_cell.length_c   1.000
_cell.angle_alpha   90.00
_cell.angle_beta   90.00
_cell.angle_gamma   90.00
#
_symmetry.space_group_name_H-M   'P 1'
#
loop_
_entity.id
_entity.type
_entity.pdbx_description
1 polymer ?
#
loop_
_entity_poly.entity_id
_entity_poly.type
_entity_poly.pdbx_seq_one_letter_code
_entity_poly.pdbx_strand_id
1 'polypeptide(L)'
;MRDQKGFTLIELVVVIFLVGIFLLVAVPKFKDITEVNIKSASRRLTGAIRYLYSEAVFKKRVYKLAFDIDTNEYWVEVIEGNEFVTPVDTFFQRKRLPVGVFFKDIKTQRSLGKTEKGSGEFILFMPTGFVEPAVIHIATEDGQAYTLATKPYTGGTIVFDEYLDLLEK
;
A
#
# COMPACT_ATOMS: atom_id res chain seq x y z
N MET A 1 -36.37 -44.61 16.45
CA MET A 1 -36.17 -43.57 17.49
C MET A 1 -34.78 -43.04 17.34
N ARG A 2 -34.63 -41.76 17.06
CA ARG A 2 -33.33 -41.09 16.92
C ARG A 2 -32.93 -40.67 18.32
N ASP A 3 -31.85 -41.26 18.87
CA ASP A 3 -31.26 -40.81 20.15
C ASP A 3 -30.79 -39.36 20.02
N GLN A 4 -31.53 -38.47 20.59
CA GLN A 4 -31.09 -37.06 20.78
C GLN A 4 -30.19 -37.03 21.98
N LYS A 5 -28.88 -37.24 21.77
CA LYS A 5 -27.88 -36.99 22.82
C LYS A 5 -27.68 -35.47 22.96
N GLY A 6 -28.17 -34.88 24.01
CA GLY A 6 -27.91 -33.50 24.37
C GLY A 6 -26.47 -33.30 24.82
N PHE A 7 -25.91 -32.11 24.55
CA PHE A 7 -24.58 -31.71 25.08
C PHE A 7 -24.58 -31.65 26.59
N THR A 8 -23.52 -32.18 27.19
CA THR A 8 -23.31 -32.06 28.64
C THR A 8 -22.70 -30.71 28.98
N LEU A 9 -22.98 -30.20 30.19
CA LEU A 9 -22.42 -28.94 30.70
C LEU A 9 -20.90 -28.99 30.71
N ILE A 10 -20.30 -30.10 31.07
CA ILE A 10 -18.84 -30.29 31.11
C ILE A 10 -18.23 -30.20 29.70
N GLU A 11 -18.92 -30.75 28.68
CA GLU A 11 -18.45 -30.70 27.29
C GLU A 11 -18.42 -29.26 26.77
N LEU A 12 -19.45 -28.46 27.11
CA LEU A 12 -19.48 -27.05 26.77
C LEU A 12 -18.31 -26.27 27.43
N VAL A 13 -18.05 -26.52 28.71
CA VAL A 13 -16.95 -25.89 29.45
C VAL A 13 -15.60 -26.25 28.85
N VAL A 14 -15.38 -27.51 28.49
CA VAL A 14 -14.14 -27.96 27.88
C VAL A 14 -13.94 -27.30 26.49
N VAL A 15 -15.00 -27.21 25.69
CA VAL A 15 -14.93 -26.55 24.36
C VAL A 15 -14.57 -25.07 24.50
N ILE A 16 -15.23 -24.33 25.42
CA ILE A 16 -14.92 -22.91 25.63
C ILE A 16 -13.48 -22.73 26.13
N PHE A 17 -13.00 -23.62 26.97
CA PHE A 17 -11.62 -23.58 27.50
C PHE A 17 -10.61 -23.83 26.38
N LEU A 18 -10.84 -24.80 25.48
CA LEU A 18 -9.98 -25.08 24.34
C LEU A 18 -9.98 -23.93 23.33
N VAL A 19 -11.16 -23.35 23.04
CA VAL A 19 -11.28 -22.16 22.17
C VAL A 19 -10.53 -20.97 22.78
N GLY A 20 -10.63 -20.78 24.09
CA GLY A 20 -9.89 -19.72 24.81
C GLY A 20 -8.37 -19.87 24.66
N ILE A 21 -7.83 -21.08 24.85
CA ILE A 21 -6.40 -21.35 24.65
C ILE A 21 -5.99 -21.12 23.18
N PHE A 22 -6.80 -21.57 22.24
CA PHE A 22 -6.55 -21.37 20.81
C PHE A 22 -6.47 -19.89 20.45
N LEU A 23 -7.41 -19.07 20.94
CA LEU A 23 -7.42 -17.63 20.70
C LEU A 23 -6.21 -16.91 21.30
N LEU A 24 -5.74 -17.32 22.49
CA LEU A 24 -4.54 -16.75 23.11
C LEU A 24 -3.28 -16.94 22.27
N VAL A 25 -3.20 -18.01 21.49
CA VAL A 25 -2.05 -18.30 20.60
C VAL A 25 -2.25 -17.72 19.22
N ALA A 26 -3.47 -17.72 18.70
CA ALA A 26 -3.77 -17.28 17.34
C ALA A 26 -3.71 -15.75 17.18
N VAL A 27 -4.31 -15.01 18.10
CA VAL A 27 -4.43 -13.55 18.01
C VAL A 27 -3.08 -12.82 17.87
N PRO A 28 -2.02 -13.11 18.66
CA PRO A 28 -0.74 -12.42 18.50
C PRO A 28 -0.08 -12.66 17.16
N LYS A 29 -0.22 -13.85 16.57
CA LYS A 29 0.39 -14.16 15.27
C LYS A 29 -0.16 -13.33 14.09
N PHE A 30 -1.41 -12.89 14.17
CA PHE A 30 -1.96 -12.02 13.11
C PHE A 30 -1.32 -10.62 13.13
N LYS A 31 -0.98 -10.08 14.28
CA LYS A 31 -0.30 -8.77 14.39
C LYS A 31 1.10 -8.81 13.78
N ASP A 32 1.87 -9.86 14.02
CA ASP A 32 3.22 -10.02 13.47
C ASP A 32 3.20 -10.05 11.93
N ILE A 33 2.20 -10.73 11.33
CA ILE A 33 2.04 -10.82 9.87
C ILE A 33 1.76 -9.43 9.27
N THR A 34 0.91 -8.64 9.90
CA THR A 34 0.50 -7.33 9.43
C THR A 34 1.67 -6.34 9.47
N GLU A 35 2.48 -6.36 10.53
CA GLU A 35 3.69 -5.53 10.65
C GLU A 35 4.72 -5.87 9.57
N VAL A 36 4.94 -7.14 9.28
CA VAL A 36 5.82 -7.59 8.19
C VAL A 36 5.27 -7.13 6.84
N ASN A 37 3.96 -7.21 6.64
CA ASN A 37 3.29 -6.83 5.39
C ASN A 37 3.42 -5.33 5.11
N ILE A 38 3.18 -4.45 6.08
CA ILE A 38 3.27 -3.00 5.87
C ILE A 38 4.71 -2.55 5.62
N LYS A 39 5.70 -3.13 6.31
CA LYS A 39 7.12 -2.89 6.04
C LYS A 39 7.51 -3.37 4.63
N SER A 40 7.00 -4.52 4.21
CA SER A 40 7.22 -5.05 2.85
C SER A 40 6.59 -4.15 1.78
N ALA A 41 5.35 -3.68 2.00
CA ALA A 41 4.67 -2.73 1.12
C ALA A 41 5.46 -1.43 0.96
N SER A 42 5.88 -0.83 2.07
CA SER A 42 6.69 0.39 2.10
C SER A 42 7.99 0.22 1.29
N ARG A 43 8.72 -0.88 1.48
CA ARG A 43 9.96 -1.18 0.72
C ARG A 43 9.69 -1.36 -0.77
N ARG A 44 8.60 -2.04 -1.16
CA ARG A 44 8.23 -2.24 -2.57
C ARG A 44 7.87 -0.93 -3.24
N LEU A 45 7.10 -0.06 -2.60
CA LEU A 45 6.75 1.27 -3.10
C LEU A 45 8.00 2.15 -3.26
N THR A 46 8.87 2.19 -2.23
CA THR A 46 10.16 2.92 -2.29
C THR A 46 11.03 2.41 -3.44
N GLY A 47 11.10 1.09 -3.63
CA GLY A 47 11.83 0.47 -4.74
C GLY A 47 11.25 0.83 -6.10
N ALA A 48 9.91 0.85 -6.22
CA ALA A 48 9.23 1.24 -7.45
C ALA A 48 9.49 2.71 -7.80
N ILE A 49 9.39 3.62 -6.83
CA ILE A 49 9.68 5.06 -7.03
C ILE A 49 11.12 5.25 -7.51
N ARG A 50 12.09 4.63 -6.86
CA ARG A 50 13.51 4.73 -7.23
C ARG A 50 13.78 4.15 -8.63
N TYR A 51 13.16 3.02 -8.95
CA TYR A 51 13.28 2.39 -10.25
C TYR A 51 12.70 3.28 -11.35
N LEU A 52 11.51 3.82 -11.17
CA LEU A 52 10.85 4.72 -12.13
C LEU A 52 11.62 6.01 -12.36
N TYR A 53 12.21 6.57 -11.31
CA TYR A 53 13.12 7.70 -11.45
C TYR A 53 14.29 7.36 -12.38
N SER A 54 14.94 6.22 -12.15
CA SER A 54 16.05 5.78 -13.00
C SER A 54 15.62 5.52 -14.44
N GLU A 55 14.47 4.85 -14.64
CA GLU A 55 13.90 4.59 -15.96
C GLU A 55 13.57 5.89 -16.70
N ALA A 56 12.95 6.85 -16.04
CA ALA A 56 12.60 8.13 -16.62
C ALA A 56 13.84 8.89 -17.13
N VAL A 57 14.89 8.94 -16.32
CA VAL A 57 16.14 9.61 -16.66
C VAL A 57 16.90 8.87 -17.78
N PHE A 58 16.99 7.55 -17.67
CA PHE A 58 17.76 6.72 -18.62
C PHE A 58 17.08 6.62 -19.98
N LYS A 59 15.78 6.29 -19.99
CA LYS A 59 15.01 6.13 -21.24
C LYS A 59 14.50 7.44 -21.84
N LYS A 60 14.69 8.57 -21.14
CA LYS A 60 14.22 9.91 -21.55
C LYS A 60 12.72 9.95 -21.84
N ARG A 61 11.93 9.25 -21.01
CA ARG A 61 10.47 9.18 -21.11
C ARG A 61 9.80 9.64 -19.83
N VAL A 62 8.57 10.11 -19.94
CA VAL A 62 7.73 10.40 -18.77
C VAL A 62 7.05 9.12 -18.32
N TYR A 63 7.21 8.78 -17.03
CA TYR A 63 6.52 7.69 -16.37
C TYR A 63 5.51 8.23 -15.37
N LYS A 64 4.46 7.44 -15.15
CA LYS A 64 3.40 7.73 -14.20
C LYS A 64 3.18 6.51 -13.31
N LEU A 65 3.29 6.68 -12.00
CA LEU A 65 2.89 5.69 -11.02
C LEU A 65 1.46 6.01 -10.61
N ALA A 66 0.51 5.21 -11.08
CA ALA A 66 -0.90 5.37 -10.83
C ALA A 66 -1.35 4.49 -9.65
N PHE A 67 -2.35 4.96 -8.93
CA PHE A 67 -2.89 4.28 -7.75
C PHE A 67 -4.40 4.19 -7.83
N ASP A 68 -4.93 3.09 -7.35
CA ASP A 68 -6.35 2.88 -7.07
C ASP A 68 -6.50 2.58 -5.59
N ILE A 69 -7.05 3.54 -4.84
CA ILE A 69 -7.20 3.47 -3.39
C ILE A 69 -8.29 2.45 -3.02
N ASP A 70 -9.33 2.33 -3.83
CA ASP A 70 -10.47 1.45 -3.54
C ASP A 70 -10.09 -0.04 -3.69
N THR A 71 -9.27 -0.36 -4.69
CA THR A 71 -8.79 -1.73 -4.93
C THR A 71 -7.45 -2.03 -4.26
N ASN A 72 -6.79 -1.03 -3.67
CA ASN A 72 -5.44 -1.10 -3.12
C ASN A 72 -4.40 -1.57 -4.14
N GLU A 73 -4.52 -1.08 -5.37
CA GLU A 73 -3.65 -1.41 -6.48
C GLU A 73 -2.83 -0.21 -6.95
N TYR A 74 -1.67 -0.50 -7.52
CA TYR A 74 -0.83 0.49 -8.18
C TYR A 74 -0.18 -0.13 -9.42
N TRP A 75 0.06 0.69 -10.44
CA TRP A 75 0.68 0.28 -11.69
C TRP A 75 1.44 1.42 -12.32
N VAL A 76 2.20 1.10 -13.35
CA VAL A 76 3.00 2.07 -14.08
C VAL A 76 2.44 2.28 -15.47
N GLU A 77 2.41 3.53 -15.89
CA GLU A 77 2.13 3.94 -17.26
C GLU A 77 3.30 4.76 -17.79
N VAL A 78 3.53 4.69 -19.07
CA VAL A 78 4.55 5.48 -19.79
C VAL A 78 3.89 6.25 -20.90
N ILE A 79 4.38 7.46 -21.18
CA ILE A 79 3.87 8.24 -22.29
C ILE A 79 4.40 7.68 -23.62
N GLU A 80 3.47 7.35 -24.52
CA GLU A 80 3.75 6.98 -25.92
C GLU A 80 2.93 7.87 -26.84
N GLY A 81 3.63 8.74 -27.59
CA GLY A 81 2.94 9.81 -28.33
C GLY A 81 2.27 10.80 -27.38
N ASN A 82 0.94 10.84 -27.37
CA ASN A 82 0.13 11.72 -26.52
C ASN A 82 -0.69 10.99 -25.44
N GLU A 83 -0.50 9.67 -25.30
CA GLU A 83 -1.30 8.85 -24.40
C GLU A 83 -0.41 8.12 -23.40
N PHE A 84 -0.97 7.87 -22.21
CA PHE A 84 -0.34 7.00 -21.23
C PHE A 84 -0.77 5.56 -21.46
N VAL A 85 0.21 4.66 -21.62
CA VAL A 85 -0.01 3.23 -21.84
C VAL A 85 0.71 2.42 -20.76
N THR A 86 0.14 1.28 -20.38
CA THR A 86 0.81 0.34 -19.50
C THR A 86 1.78 -0.51 -20.31
N PRO A 87 3.09 -0.47 -20.03
CA PRO A 87 4.07 -1.29 -20.74
C PRO A 87 3.82 -2.79 -20.53
N VAL A 88 4.26 -3.62 -21.47
CA VAL A 88 4.11 -5.09 -21.40
C VAL A 88 5.00 -5.72 -20.33
N ASP A 89 6.04 -5.03 -19.86
CA ASP A 89 6.96 -5.52 -18.83
C ASP A 89 6.24 -5.84 -17.52
N THR A 90 6.53 -7.01 -16.97
CA THR A 90 5.94 -7.51 -15.72
C THR A 90 6.18 -6.59 -14.51
N PHE A 91 7.27 -5.80 -14.52
CA PHE A 91 7.54 -4.84 -13.45
C PHE A 91 6.48 -3.72 -13.41
N PHE A 92 5.93 -3.32 -14.56
CA PHE A 92 4.98 -2.24 -14.71
C PHE A 92 3.52 -2.64 -14.55
N GLN A 93 3.24 -3.96 -14.50
CA GLN A 93 1.89 -4.49 -14.34
C GLN A 93 1.26 -4.08 -13.00
N ARG A 94 -0.06 -4.17 -12.93
CA ARG A 94 -0.83 -3.93 -11.71
C ARG A 94 -0.35 -4.81 -10.57
N LYS A 95 -0.10 -4.17 -9.43
CA LYS A 95 0.30 -4.82 -8.18
C LYS A 95 -0.65 -4.38 -7.09
N ARG A 96 -1.05 -5.33 -6.26
CA ARG A 96 -1.86 -5.08 -5.08
C ARG A 96 -0.99 -5.03 -3.83
N LEU A 97 -1.39 -4.21 -2.86
CA LEU A 97 -0.80 -4.21 -1.53
C LEU A 97 -1.02 -5.59 -0.86
N PRO A 98 -0.11 -6.01 0.03
CA PRO A 98 -0.29 -7.24 0.81
C PRO A 98 -1.56 -7.21 1.65
N VAL A 99 -2.05 -8.40 1.99
CA VAL A 99 -3.25 -8.57 2.85
C VAL A 99 -3.07 -7.82 4.17
N GLY A 100 -4.12 -7.09 4.58
CA GLY A 100 -4.15 -6.29 5.79
C GLY A 100 -3.48 -4.90 5.67
N VAL A 101 -2.98 -4.53 4.47
CA VAL A 101 -2.41 -3.22 4.18
C VAL A 101 -3.24 -2.52 3.12
N PHE A 102 -3.53 -1.24 3.31
CA PHE A 102 -4.30 -0.44 2.36
C PHE A 102 -3.72 0.97 2.18
N PHE A 103 -4.00 1.59 1.06
CA PHE A 103 -3.75 3.01 0.87
C PHE A 103 -4.78 3.81 1.68
N LYS A 104 -4.29 4.64 2.60
CA LYS A 104 -5.15 5.54 3.36
C LYS A 104 -5.50 6.79 2.56
N ASP A 105 -4.49 7.42 2.02
CA ASP A 105 -4.60 8.53 1.08
C ASP A 105 -3.27 8.73 0.33
N ILE A 106 -3.33 9.50 -0.77
CA ILE A 106 -2.18 9.91 -1.56
C ILE A 106 -2.35 11.39 -1.86
N LYS A 107 -1.40 12.19 -1.39
CA LYS A 107 -1.40 13.63 -1.57
C LYS A 107 -0.31 14.03 -2.54
N THR A 108 -0.66 14.83 -3.54
CA THR A 108 0.27 15.44 -4.48
C THR A 108 0.06 16.95 -4.48
N GLN A 109 0.99 17.73 -5.04
CA GLN A 109 0.78 19.17 -5.18
C GLN A 109 -0.46 19.52 -6.03
N ARG A 110 -0.86 18.61 -6.94
CA ARG A 110 -2.08 18.78 -7.76
C ARG A 110 -3.35 18.51 -6.97
N SER A 111 -3.33 17.56 -6.05
CA SER A 111 -4.51 17.12 -5.31
C SER A 111 -4.72 17.84 -3.98
N LEU A 112 -3.87 18.82 -3.62
CA LEU A 112 -3.87 19.57 -2.35
C LEU A 112 -5.22 19.50 -1.59
N GLY A 113 -5.38 18.48 -0.75
CA GLY A 113 -6.53 18.35 0.15
C GLY A 113 -7.79 17.70 -0.42
N LYS A 114 -7.82 17.22 -1.65
CA LYS A 114 -8.96 16.50 -2.25
C LYS A 114 -8.58 15.11 -2.70
N THR A 115 -8.43 14.19 -1.75
CA THR A 115 -8.45 12.77 -2.08
C THR A 115 -9.92 12.34 -2.09
N GLU A 116 -10.60 12.55 -3.21
CA GLU A 116 -11.91 11.93 -3.43
C GLU A 116 -11.67 10.46 -3.76
N LYS A 117 -12.33 9.55 -3.03
CA LYS A 117 -12.39 8.14 -3.40
C LYS A 117 -12.81 8.03 -4.86
N GLY A 118 -12.03 7.30 -5.66
CA GLY A 118 -12.29 7.12 -7.10
C GLY A 118 -11.57 8.11 -8.02
N SER A 119 -10.88 9.14 -7.52
CA SER A 119 -9.96 9.90 -8.36
C SER A 119 -8.64 9.13 -8.45
N GLY A 120 -8.26 8.68 -9.65
CA GLY A 120 -7.00 7.99 -9.89
C GLY A 120 -5.80 8.89 -9.59
N GLU A 121 -5.32 8.84 -8.34
CA GLU A 121 -4.12 9.57 -7.94
C GLU A 121 -2.89 8.99 -8.64
N PHE A 122 -1.94 9.85 -8.95
CA PHE A 122 -0.70 9.42 -9.60
C PHE A 122 0.48 10.35 -9.29
N ILE A 123 1.69 9.84 -9.48
CA ILE A 123 2.95 10.56 -9.34
C ILE A 123 3.67 10.54 -10.68
N LEU A 124 4.13 11.70 -11.15
CA LEU A 124 4.88 11.83 -12.38
C LEU A 124 6.39 11.78 -12.16
N PHE A 125 7.07 11.10 -13.07
CA PHE A 125 8.53 11.00 -13.15
C PHE A 125 9.00 11.56 -14.49
N MET A 126 9.77 12.63 -14.45
CA MET A 126 10.21 13.36 -15.63
C MET A 126 11.60 12.91 -16.11
N PRO A 127 11.86 12.95 -17.41
CA PRO A 127 13.18 12.63 -17.97
C PRO A 127 14.30 13.59 -17.52
N THR A 128 13.94 14.73 -16.96
CA THR A 128 14.86 15.72 -16.38
C THR A 128 15.42 15.31 -15.02
N GLY A 129 14.96 14.19 -14.45
CA GLY A 129 15.28 13.78 -13.08
C GLY A 129 14.41 14.47 -12.02
N PHE A 130 13.26 15.01 -12.40
CA PHE A 130 12.28 15.53 -11.47
C PHE A 130 11.20 14.48 -11.18
N VAL A 131 10.90 14.28 -9.91
CA VAL A 131 9.77 13.51 -9.42
C VAL A 131 8.78 14.46 -8.77
N GLU A 132 7.53 14.31 -9.11
CA GLU A 132 6.47 15.11 -8.49
C GLU A 132 6.46 14.91 -6.97
N PRO A 133 6.44 16.02 -6.17
CA PRO A 133 6.28 15.94 -4.74
C PRO A 133 4.97 15.25 -4.37
N ALA A 134 5.08 14.15 -3.65
CA ALA A 134 3.93 13.36 -3.23
C ALA A 134 4.17 12.73 -1.85
N VAL A 135 3.08 12.51 -1.14
CA VAL A 135 3.05 11.78 0.13
C VAL A 135 2.05 10.65 0.00
N ILE A 136 2.52 9.43 0.20
CA ILE A 136 1.72 8.21 0.17
C ILE A 136 1.56 7.72 1.60
N HIS A 137 0.32 7.57 2.06
CA HIS A 137 0.02 6.98 3.34
C HIS A 137 -0.54 5.56 3.14
N ILE A 138 0.15 4.59 3.72
CA ILE A 138 -0.33 3.21 3.84
C ILE A 138 -0.63 2.91 5.30
N ALA A 139 -1.65 2.13 5.55
CA ALA A 139 -2.09 1.78 6.89
C ALA A 139 -2.56 0.33 6.98
N THR A 140 -2.77 -0.12 8.20
CA THR A 140 -3.30 -1.44 8.54
C THR A 140 -4.55 -1.28 9.41
N GLU A 141 -5.39 -2.31 9.47
CA GLU A 141 -6.63 -2.29 10.25
C GLU A 141 -6.38 -2.16 11.77
N ASP A 142 -5.22 -2.60 12.25
CA ASP A 142 -4.78 -2.48 13.64
C ASP A 142 -4.19 -1.10 13.99
N GLY A 143 -4.23 -0.15 13.04
CA GLY A 143 -3.90 1.26 13.27
C GLY A 143 -2.44 1.63 13.03
N GLN A 144 -1.58 0.71 12.57
CA GLN A 144 -0.24 1.09 12.11
C GLN A 144 -0.34 1.92 10.83
N ALA A 145 0.54 2.90 10.68
CA ALA A 145 0.60 3.73 9.47
C ALA A 145 2.04 4.03 9.09
N TYR A 146 2.29 4.13 7.80
CA TYR A 146 3.56 4.57 7.23
C TYR A 146 3.32 5.71 6.26
N THR A 147 4.17 6.73 6.34
CA THR A 147 4.20 7.86 5.42
C THR A 147 5.42 7.76 4.53
N LEU A 148 5.22 7.77 3.22
CA LEU A 148 6.28 7.76 2.22
C LEU A 148 6.25 9.10 1.46
N ALA A 149 7.26 9.93 1.64
CA ALA A 149 7.39 11.22 0.95
C ALA A 149 8.44 11.14 -0.16
N THR A 150 8.10 11.51 -1.39
CA THR A 150 9.03 11.56 -2.52
C THR A 150 10.04 12.69 -2.37
N LYS A 151 11.28 12.46 -2.80
CA LYS A 151 12.32 13.49 -2.93
C LYS A 151 12.42 13.94 -4.39
N PRO A 152 12.04 15.19 -4.73
CA PRO A 152 11.83 15.61 -6.11
C PRO A 152 13.01 15.44 -7.07
N TYR A 153 14.25 15.57 -6.60
CA TYR A 153 15.43 15.61 -7.46
C TYR A 153 16.37 14.41 -7.31
N THR A 154 16.05 13.47 -6.45
CA THR A 154 16.94 12.32 -6.19
C THR A 154 16.27 10.97 -6.45
N GLY A 155 14.97 10.97 -6.73
CA GLY A 155 14.19 9.73 -6.84
C GLY A 155 14.14 8.91 -5.55
N GLY A 156 14.62 9.49 -4.45
CA GLY A 156 14.57 8.88 -3.13
C GLY A 156 13.19 9.02 -2.49
N THR A 157 13.01 8.31 -1.39
CA THR A 157 11.80 8.38 -0.57
C THR A 157 12.23 8.49 0.89
N ILE A 158 11.59 9.37 1.66
CA ILE A 158 11.69 9.38 3.12
C ILE A 158 10.51 8.54 3.62
N VAL A 159 10.79 7.64 4.55
CA VAL A 159 9.77 6.77 5.15
C VAL A 159 9.70 7.07 6.64
N PHE A 160 8.49 7.32 7.13
CA PHE A 160 8.17 7.47 8.54
C PHE A 160 7.23 6.34 8.94
N ASP A 161 7.37 5.83 10.15
CA ASP A 161 6.56 4.78 10.74
C ASP A 161 5.32 5.31 11.49
N GLU A 162 4.84 6.46 11.05
CA GLU A 162 3.65 7.13 11.55
C GLU A 162 2.95 7.89 10.41
N TYR A 163 1.71 8.33 10.66
CA TYR A 163 0.99 9.21 9.73
C TYR A 163 1.44 10.66 9.92
N LEU A 164 2.09 11.24 8.91
CA LEU A 164 2.54 12.63 8.91
C LEU A 164 2.00 13.38 7.70
N ASP A 165 1.29 14.48 7.92
CA ASP A 165 0.85 15.38 6.86
C ASP A 165 1.96 16.36 6.49
N LEU A 166 2.72 16.03 5.42
CA LEU A 166 3.92 16.79 5.02
C LEU A 166 3.66 17.81 3.91
N LEU A 167 2.46 17.86 3.33
CA LEU A 167 2.12 18.81 2.24
C LEU A 167 1.21 19.96 2.69
N GLU A 168 0.68 19.95 3.89
CA GLU A 168 -0.05 21.06 4.48
C GLU A 168 0.94 22.05 5.12
N LYS A 169 1.52 22.93 4.29
CA LYS A 169 2.15 24.20 4.75
C LYS A 169 1.90 25.31 3.74
#